data_73e78fbb5560472d3e9abcebe5a4a2fa
#
_entry.id   73e78fbb5560472d3e9abcebe5a4a2fa
#
_cell.length_a   1.000
_cell.length_b   1.000
_cell.length_c   1.000
_cell.angle_alpha   90.00
_cell.angle_beta   90.00
_cell.angle_gamma   90.00
#
_symmetry.space_group_name_H-M   'P 1'
#
loop_
_entity.id
_entity.type
_entity.pdbx_description
1 polymer ?
#
loop_
_entity_poly.entity_id
_entity_poly.type
_entity_poly.pdbx_seq_one_letter_code
_entity_poly.pdbx_strand_id
1 'polypeptide(L)'
;MCLIILVNDKKSFNKNDLKTAYKRNQNGMGVMYVNKNNEFVSDKFLPKNENEVINFYNLHSSKTNKIAIHLRFTTEGKTNKKNCHPFISYKKDNHFIGLMHNGARLPIPLHNKNFSDTWHYNEYLKNLFQHNPKLIFNKDFQRELEEHIGTEKLIFLDSKSKQFIIINELEGNYQGANWYSNEYWQDTPKISYLSDNDNQLNFYGNNDNLNGWNYLDNNYDYDKEKPRKYIPNTHVLDEFCSDDMIKNTPIEELYNFADDCYYSEDMTPIYNL
;
A
#
# COMPACT_ATOMS: atom_id res chain seq x y z
N MET A 1 -6.22 -3.98 8.94
CA MET A 1 -5.70 -3.67 7.58
C MET A 1 -5.30 -2.22 7.51
N CYS A 2 -4.27 -1.90 6.71
CA CYS A 2 -3.84 -0.52 6.43
C CYS A 2 -4.99 0.35 5.87
N LEU A 3 -4.79 1.65 5.76
CA LEU A 3 -5.69 2.55 5.06
C LEU A 3 -4.90 3.46 4.14
N ILE A 4 -5.36 3.61 2.90
CA ILE A 4 -4.92 4.67 1.99
C ILE A 4 -6.05 5.68 1.83
N ILE A 5 -5.71 6.96 1.86
CA ILE A 5 -6.61 8.07 1.56
C ILE A 5 -5.99 8.92 0.46
N LEU A 6 -6.67 9.08 -0.67
CA LEU A 6 -6.33 10.09 -1.67
C LEU A 6 -7.18 11.33 -1.46
N VAL A 7 -6.59 12.38 -0.92
CA VAL A 7 -7.25 13.67 -0.73
C VAL A 7 -7.12 14.48 -2.02
N ASN A 8 -8.20 14.51 -2.79
CA ASN A 8 -8.32 15.32 -4.01
C ASN A 8 -8.90 16.70 -3.73
N ASP A 9 -9.77 16.81 -2.73
CA ASP A 9 -10.33 18.08 -2.25
C ASP A 9 -10.14 18.22 -0.73
N LYS A 10 -9.24 19.10 -0.35
CA LYS A 10 -8.93 19.37 1.07
C LYS A 10 -10.05 20.10 1.81
N LYS A 11 -10.96 20.79 1.11
CA LYS A 11 -12.06 21.53 1.74
C LYS A 11 -13.12 20.59 2.27
N SER A 12 -13.37 19.49 1.54
CA SER A 12 -14.31 18.46 1.95
C SER A 12 -13.68 17.35 2.79
N PHE A 13 -12.34 17.36 3.00
CA PHE A 13 -11.64 16.36 3.76
C PHE A 13 -11.79 16.57 5.27
N ASN A 14 -12.37 15.58 5.95
CA ASN A 14 -12.52 15.58 7.40
C ASN A 14 -11.25 15.02 8.08
N LYS A 15 -10.49 15.88 8.75
CA LYS A 15 -9.26 15.46 9.47
C LYS A 15 -9.52 14.50 10.63
N ASN A 16 -10.75 14.43 11.15
CA ASN A 16 -11.08 13.44 12.19
C ASN A 16 -10.99 12.00 11.66
N ASP A 17 -11.18 11.81 10.34
CA ASP A 17 -11.01 10.51 9.71
C ASP A 17 -9.58 9.97 9.92
N LEU A 18 -8.56 10.86 9.91
CA LEU A 18 -7.18 10.47 10.22
C LEU A 18 -7.00 10.03 11.67
N LYS A 19 -7.69 10.67 12.62
CA LYS A 19 -7.62 10.29 14.04
C LYS A 19 -8.26 8.92 14.24
N THR A 20 -9.44 8.70 13.69
CA THR A 20 -10.15 7.43 13.77
C THR A 20 -9.35 6.32 13.10
N ALA A 21 -8.82 6.58 11.90
CA ALA A 21 -7.97 5.64 11.18
C ALA A 21 -6.69 5.30 11.95
N TYR A 22 -6.07 6.29 12.60
CA TYR A 22 -4.86 6.07 13.40
C TYR A 22 -5.11 5.14 14.60
N LYS A 23 -6.25 5.22 15.26
CA LYS A 23 -6.59 4.30 16.38
C LYS A 23 -6.46 2.83 15.99
N ARG A 24 -6.69 2.53 14.72
CA ARG A 24 -6.63 1.17 14.15
C ARG A 24 -5.31 0.87 13.41
N ASN A 25 -4.54 1.90 13.01
CA ASN A 25 -3.37 1.78 12.14
C ASN A 25 -2.18 2.58 12.70
N GLN A 26 -1.65 2.14 13.86
CA GLN A 26 -0.63 2.89 14.64
C GLN A 26 0.81 2.60 14.25
N ASN A 27 1.06 1.72 13.26
CA ASN A 27 2.40 1.20 12.99
C ASN A 27 3.20 2.04 11.98
N GLY A 28 2.70 3.20 11.61
CA GLY A 28 3.37 4.15 10.75
C GLY A 28 2.44 4.95 9.89
N MET A 29 2.92 6.06 9.40
CA MET A 29 2.24 6.94 8.46
C MET A 29 3.20 7.35 7.35
N GLY A 30 2.66 7.59 6.16
CA GLY A 30 3.41 8.23 5.10
C GLY A 30 2.52 8.96 4.11
N VAL A 31 3.17 9.82 3.34
CA VAL A 31 2.50 10.66 2.35
C VAL A 31 3.29 10.70 1.06
N MET A 32 2.60 10.83 -0.08
CA MET A 32 3.22 11.16 -1.37
C MET A 32 2.37 12.18 -2.12
N TYR A 33 3.05 13.11 -2.77
CA TYR A 33 2.43 14.16 -3.59
C TYR A 33 3.47 14.84 -4.48
N VAL A 34 3.01 15.61 -5.46
CA VAL A 34 3.85 16.60 -6.16
C VAL A 34 3.52 17.96 -5.57
N ASN A 35 4.55 18.69 -5.11
CA ASN A 35 4.38 20.00 -4.50
C ASN A 35 4.14 21.10 -5.55
N LYS A 36 3.90 22.32 -5.09
CA LYS A 36 3.67 23.50 -5.96
C LYS A 36 4.87 23.85 -6.82
N ASN A 37 6.10 23.42 -6.43
CA ASN A 37 7.33 23.60 -7.19
C ASN A 37 7.58 22.47 -8.20
N ASN A 38 6.60 21.56 -8.40
CA ASN A 38 6.70 20.37 -9.25
C ASN A 38 7.71 19.32 -8.76
N GLU A 39 8.02 19.31 -7.48
CA GLU A 39 8.90 18.33 -6.88
C GLU A 39 8.07 17.17 -6.31
N PHE A 40 8.53 15.94 -6.55
CA PHE A 40 7.98 14.76 -5.92
C PHE A 40 8.38 14.71 -4.44
N VAL A 41 7.40 14.54 -3.58
CA VAL A 41 7.61 14.41 -2.14
C VAL A 41 7.08 13.05 -1.67
N SER A 42 7.96 12.32 -0.99
CA SER A 42 7.68 11.08 -0.28
C SER A 42 8.23 11.21 1.12
N ASP A 43 7.38 11.17 2.13
CA ASP A 43 7.80 11.23 3.52
C ASP A 43 7.05 10.23 4.38
N LYS A 44 7.74 9.73 5.44
CA LYS A 44 7.26 8.67 6.32
C LYS A 44 7.71 8.91 7.74
N PHE A 45 6.86 8.54 8.69
CA PHE A 45 7.24 8.58 10.11
C PHE A 45 6.44 7.58 10.95
N LEU A 46 6.83 7.43 12.21
CA LEU A 46 6.17 6.58 13.19
C LEU A 46 5.49 7.48 14.22
N PRO A 47 4.21 7.79 14.06
CA PRO A 47 3.48 8.65 15.00
C PRO A 47 3.29 7.95 16.35
N LYS A 48 3.37 8.73 17.43
CA LYS A 48 3.14 8.25 18.80
C LYS A 48 1.72 8.54 19.28
N ASN A 49 1.02 9.46 18.62
CA ASN A 49 -0.34 9.87 18.98
C ASN A 49 -1.05 10.54 17.81
N GLU A 50 -2.35 10.75 17.96
CA GLU A 50 -3.23 11.35 16.94
C GLU A 50 -2.83 12.78 16.55
N ASN A 51 -2.29 13.56 17.50
CA ASN A 51 -1.89 14.94 17.22
C ASN A 51 -0.69 15.00 16.28
N GLU A 52 0.26 14.07 16.43
CA GLU A 52 1.39 13.96 15.52
C GLU A 52 0.93 13.61 14.10
N VAL A 53 -0.08 12.73 13.95
CA VAL A 53 -0.70 12.40 12.65
C VAL A 53 -1.28 13.65 11.99
N ILE A 54 -2.05 14.45 12.74
CA ILE A 54 -2.66 15.68 12.24
C ILE A 54 -1.60 16.72 11.89
N ASN A 55 -0.58 16.89 12.72
CA ASN A 55 0.51 17.83 12.47
C ASN A 55 1.29 17.43 11.20
N PHE A 56 1.58 16.16 11.02
CA PHE A 56 2.24 15.65 9.82
C PHE A 56 1.39 15.88 8.57
N TYR A 57 0.09 15.58 8.63
CA TYR A 57 -0.82 15.91 7.53
C TYR A 57 -0.83 17.40 7.21
N ASN A 58 -0.96 18.27 8.21
CA ASN A 58 -1.02 19.73 8.01
C ASN A 58 0.26 20.26 7.36
N LEU A 59 1.44 19.76 7.81
CA LEU A 59 2.75 20.13 7.26
C LEU A 59 2.83 19.86 5.76
N HIS A 60 2.32 18.70 5.32
CA HIS A 60 2.42 18.28 3.93
C HIS A 60 1.29 18.81 3.06
N SER A 61 0.05 18.78 3.56
CA SER A 61 -1.13 19.24 2.81
C SER A 61 -1.09 20.72 2.46
N SER A 62 -0.39 21.57 3.22
CA SER A 62 -0.19 22.99 2.88
C SER A 62 0.62 23.20 1.59
N LYS A 63 1.42 22.23 1.17
CA LYS A 63 2.37 22.32 0.06
C LYS A 63 1.81 21.81 -1.28
N THR A 64 0.64 21.20 -1.28
CA THR A 64 0.05 20.58 -2.47
C THR A 64 -1.46 20.73 -2.50
N ASN A 65 -2.08 20.48 -3.65
CA ASN A 65 -3.54 20.42 -3.79
C ASN A 65 -4.07 19.00 -3.59
N LYS A 66 -3.29 17.98 -4.00
CA LYS A 66 -3.64 16.56 -3.90
C LYS A 66 -2.56 15.82 -3.13
N ILE A 67 -2.96 14.91 -2.24
CA ILE A 67 -2.03 14.13 -1.42
C ILE A 67 -2.58 12.74 -1.17
N ALA A 68 -1.76 11.72 -1.37
CA ALA A 68 -2.05 10.39 -0.89
C ALA A 68 -1.42 10.19 0.50
N ILE A 69 -2.18 9.58 1.39
CA ILE A 69 -1.83 9.30 2.78
C ILE A 69 -1.96 7.80 3.01
N HIS A 70 -1.01 7.20 3.69
CA HIS A 70 -1.07 5.82 4.13
C HIS A 70 -0.94 5.74 5.66
N LEU A 71 -1.83 5.01 6.31
CA LEU A 71 -1.76 4.64 7.71
C LEU A 71 -1.55 3.13 7.81
N ARG A 72 -0.45 2.73 8.44
CA ARG A 72 0.02 1.35 8.45
C ARG A 72 -0.51 0.57 9.65
N PHE A 73 -1.03 -0.62 9.35
CA PHE A 73 -1.17 -1.74 10.28
C PHE A 73 -0.20 -2.83 9.85
N THR A 74 0.73 -3.23 10.71
CA THR A 74 1.77 -4.21 10.36
C THR A 74 1.17 -5.61 10.35
N THR A 75 1.15 -6.24 9.19
CA THR A 75 0.85 -7.67 8.98
C THR A 75 2.14 -8.43 8.68
N GLU A 76 2.99 -7.85 7.81
CA GLU A 76 4.25 -8.42 7.37
C GLU A 76 5.40 -7.44 7.58
N GLY A 77 6.61 -7.98 7.82
CA GLY A 77 7.83 -7.21 8.07
C GLY A 77 7.87 -6.55 9.45
N LYS A 78 8.97 -5.89 9.76
CA LYS A 78 9.16 -5.16 11.03
C LYS A 78 8.39 -3.85 11.05
N THR A 79 7.92 -3.45 12.24
CA THR A 79 7.37 -2.11 12.46
C THR A 79 8.51 -1.11 12.54
N ASN A 80 8.82 -0.49 11.41
CA ASN A 80 9.84 0.54 11.29
C ASN A 80 9.55 1.47 10.10
N LYS A 81 10.30 2.57 9.99
CA LYS A 81 10.14 3.56 8.93
C LYS A 81 10.42 2.98 7.53
N LYS A 82 11.32 1.99 7.40
CA LYS A 82 11.66 1.36 6.11
C LYS A 82 10.47 0.64 5.49
N ASN A 83 9.63 0.03 6.31
CA ASN A 83 8.42 -0.69 5.87
C ASN A 83 7.15 0.17 5.80
N CYS A 84 7.23 1.47 6.14
CA CYS A 84 6.13 2.39 5.89
C CYS A 84 6.05 2.75 4.40
N HIS A 85 4.83 2.97 3.90
CA HIS A 85 4.60 3.53 2.57
C HIS A 85 4.79 5.06 2.57
N PRO A 86 5.06 5.68 1.40
CA PRO A 86 5.19 5.08 0.07
C PRO A 86 6.54 4.44 -0.17
N PHE A 87 6.61 3.53 -1.15
CA PHE A 87 7.85 3.05 -1.75
C PHE A 87 8.10 3.78 -3.07
N ILE A 88 9.35 3.75 -3.55
CA ILE A 88 9.72 4.33 -4.85
C ILE A 88 9.92 3.18 -5.83
N SER A 89 9.00 3.08 -6.80
CA SER A 89 9.02 2.06 -7.85
C SER A 89 9.83 2.48 -9.08
N TYR A 90 10.09 3.75 -9.24
CA TYR A 90 10.94 4.29 -10.31
C TYR A 90 11.59 5.60 -9.91
N LYS A 91 12.87 5.78 -10.28
CA LYS A 91 13.61 7.02 -10.08
C LYS A 91 14.67 7.18 -11.17
N LYS A 92 14.50 8.16 -12.07
CA LYS A 92 15.50 8.56 -13.06
C LYS A 92 15.22 9.99 -13.51
N ASP A 93 16.25 10.83 -13.67
CA ASP A 93 16.18 12.18 -14.23
C ASP A 93 15.05 13.05 -13.63
N ASN A 94 14.94 13.08 -12.30
CA ASN A 94 13.87 13.77 -11.55
C ASN A 94 12.45 13.25 -11.84
N HIS A 95 12.32 12.11 -12.50
CA HIS A 95 11.07 11.38 -12.65
C HIS A 95 10.98 10.29 -11.58
N PHE A 96 9.88 10.29 -10.84
CA PHE A 96 9.59 9.33 -9.77
C PHE A 96 8.22 8.69 -9.98
N ILE A 97 8.12 7.41 -9.66
CA ILE A 97 6.85 6.73 -9.46
C ILE A 97 6.83 6.24 -8.01
N GLY A 98 5.88 6.76 -7.22
CA GLY A 98 5.64 6.32 -5.84
C GLY A 98 4.55 5.28 -5.78
N LEU A 99 4.62 4.36 -4.80
CA LEU A 99 3.68 3.26 -4.57
C LEU A 99 3.21 3.23 -3.12
N MET A 100 1.90 3.05 -2.93
CA MET A 100 1.29 2.63 -1.67
C MET A 100 0.39 1.42 -1.93
N HIS A 101 0.26 0.55 -0.93
CA HIS A 101 -0.55 -0.66 -0.96
C HIS A 101 -1.50 -0.71 0.23
N ASN A 102 -2.71 -1.21 0.01
CA ASN A 102 -3.66 -1.59 1.04
C ASN A 102 -4.32 -2.92 0.72
N GLY A 103 -4.22 -3.84 1.68
CA GLY A 103 -4.83 -5.14 1.63
C GLY A 103 -4.22 -6.10 2.65
N ALA A 104 -4.46 -7.38 2.50
CA ALA A 104 -3.97 -8.40 3.41
C ALA A 104 -2.53 -8.82 3.05
N ARG A 105 -2.31 -9.19 1.78
CA ARG A 105 -1.01 -9.68 1.31
C ARG A 105 -0.94 -9.69 -0.21
N LEU A 106 0.14 -9.11 -0.76
CA LEU A 106 0.44 -9.21 -2.18
C LEU A 106 0.99 -10.62 -2.53
N PRO A 107 0.66 -11.14 -3.74
CA PRO A 107 1.06 -12.48 -4.18
C PRO A 107 2.52 -12.52 -4.62
N ILE A 108 3.44 -12.33 -3.68
CA ILE A 108 4.88 -12.37 -3.94
C ILE A 108 5.62 -13.20 -2.89
N PRO A 109 6.67 -13.96 -3.26
CA PRO A 109 7.54 -14.61 -2.30
C PRO A 109 8.24 -13.61 -1.38
N LEU A 110 8.32 -13.91 -0.08
CA LEU A 110 9.02 -13.08 0.90
C LEU A 110 10.41 -13.68 1.15
N HIS A 111 11.42 -13.16 0.48
CA HIS A 111 12.80 -13.61 0.65
C HIS A 111 13.42 -13.12 1.96
N ASN A 112 12.96 -11.99 2.47
CA ASN A 112 13.43 -11.41 3.72
C ASN A 112 12.26 -10.97 4.61
N LYS A 113 12.03 -11.70 5.71
CA LYS A 113 10.95 -11.45 6.67
C LYS A 113 11.06 -10.12 7.44
N ASN A 114 12.16 -9.39 7.31
CA ASN A 114 12.28 -8.05 7.88
C ASN A 114 11.53 -6.99 7.06
N PHE A 115 11.23 -7.27 5.80
CA PHE A 115 10.53 -6.38 4.88
C PHE A 115 9.09 -6.83 4.64
N SER A 116 8.22 -5.88 4.30
CA SER A 116 6.82 -6.17 3.97
C SER A 116 6.70 -6.81 2.57
N ASP A 117 5.58 -7.45 2.32
CA ASP A 117 5.18 -7.92 0.99
C ASP A 117 5.21 -6.79 -0.04
N THR A 118 4.74 -5.61 0.32
CA THR A 118 4.78 -4.44 -0.55
C THR A 118 6.20 -4.01 -0.89
N TRP A 119 7.16 -4.16 0.03
CA TRP A 119 8.56 -3.90 -0.27
C TRP A 119 9.07 -4.86 -1.37
N HIS A 120 8.80 -6.15 -1.22
CA HIS A 120 9.19 -7.16 -2.20
C HIS A 120 8.50 -6.93 -3.56
N TYR A 121 7.21 -6.60 -3.53
CA TYR A 121 6.46 -6.29 -4.74
C TYR A 121 6.98 -5.03 -5.45
N ASN A 122 7.40 -4.03 -4.66
CA ASN A 122 8.03 -2.82 -5.21
C ASN A 122 9.35 -3.13 -5.92
N GLU A 123 10.17 -4.06 -5.40
CA GLU A 123 11.41 -4.48 -6.08
C GLU A 123 11.10 -5.15 -7.44
N TYR A 124 10.06 -5.96 -7.50
CA TYR A 124 9.57 -6.52 -8.77
C TYR A 124 9.13 -5.42 -9.74
N LEU A 125 8.31 -4.47 -9.30
CA LEU A 125 7.84 -3.35 -10.13
C LEU A 125 8.97 -2.42 -10.59
N LYS A 126 10.03 -2.24 -9.80
CA LYS A 126 11.20 -1.47 -10.21
C LYS A 126 11.80 -2.00 -11.49
N ASN A 127 11.96 -3.32 -11.59
CA ASN A 127 12.52 -3.95 -12.79
C ASN A 127 11.67 -3.62 -14.04
N LEU A 128 10.35 -3.69 -13.94
CA LEU A 128 9.45 -3.34 -15.04
C LEU A 128 9.55 -1.85 -15.42
N PHE A 129 9.47 -0.97 -14.42
CA PHE A 129 9.44 0.48 -14.67
C PHE A 129 10.80 1.05 -15.09
N GLN A 130 11.92 0.39 -14.75
CA GLN A 130 13.23 0.78 -15.28
C GLN A 130 13.28 0.69 -16.80
N HIS A 131 12.63 -0.31 -17.38
CA HIS A 131 12.56 -0.49 -18.83
C HIS A 131 11.51 0.43 -19.45
N ASN A 132 10.33 0.53 -18.85
CA ASN A 132 9.24 1.36 -19.38
C ASN A 132 8.37 1.97 -18.26
N PRO A 133 8.69 3.18 -17.76
CA PRO A 133 7.89 3.82 -16.73
C PRO A 133 6.48 4.20 -17.20
N LYS A 134 6.20 4.21 -18.52
CA LYS A 134 4.87 4.48 -19.06
C LYS A 134 3.90 3.32 -18.90
N LEU A 135 4.38 2.13 -18.55
CA LEU A 135 3.50 0.96 -18.28
C LEU A 135 2.38 1.29 -17.31
N ILE A 136 2.64 2.14 -16.30
CA ILE A 136 1.63 2.55 -15.33
C ILE A 136 0.39 3.18 -15.96
N PHE A 137 0.48 3.74 -17.18
CA PHE A 137 -0.62 4.35 -17.92
C PHE A 137 -1.28 3.39 -18.92
N ASN A 138 -0.66 2.22 -19.17
CA ASN A 138 -1.22 1.23 -20.07
C ASN A 138 -2.39 0.51 -19.38
N LYS A 139 -3.57 0.51 -20.02
CA LYS A 139 -4.79 -0.05 -19.45
C LYS A 139 -4.77 -1.57 -19.36
N ASP A 140 -4.10 -2.24 -20.29
CA ASP A 140 -3.95 -3.70 -20.25
C ASP A 140 -3.03 -4.10 -19.10
N PHE A 141 -1.91 -3.37 -18.90
CA PHE A 141 -1.05 -3.57 -17.75
C PHE A 141 -1.77 -3.32 -16.42
N GLN A 142 -2.62 -2.29 -16.33
CA GLN A 142 -3.44 -2.03 -15.13
C GLN A 142 -4.38 -3.20 -14.85
N ARG A 143 -5.07 -3.73 -15.88
CA ARG A 143 -5.96 -4.89 -15.76
C ARG A 143 -5.20 -6.15 -15.31
N GLU A 144 -4.03 -6.41 -15.89
CA GLU A 144 -3.19 -7.53 -15.48
C GLU A 144 -2.72 -7.39 -14.01
N LEU A 145 -2.42 -6.17 -13.56
CA LEU A 145 -2.14 -5.92 -12.14
C LEU A 145 -3.36 -6.21 -11.28
N GLU A 146 -4.57 -5.78 -11.68
CA GLU A 146 -5.82 -6.04 -10.95
C GLU A 146 -6.07 -7.54 -10.81
N GLU A 147 -5.94 -8.30 -11.90
CA GLU A 147 -6.09 -9.76 -11.88
C GLU A 147 -5.03 -10.43 -11.00
N HIS A 148 -3.78 -9.96 -11.07
CA HIS A 148 -2.67 -10.53 -10.32
C HIS A 148 -2.80 -10.31 -8.81
N ILE A 149 -3.20 -9.10 -8.38
CA ILE A 149 -3.28 -8.75 -6.96
C ILE A 149 -4.64 -9.06 -6.31
N GLY A 150 -5.65 -9.47 -7.12
CA GLY A 150 -7.00 -9.78 -6.64
C GLY A 150 -7.68 -8.56 -6.04
N THR A 151 -8.12 -8.63 -4.78
CA THR A 151 -8.84 -7.53 -4.10
C THR A 151 -7.92 -6.51 -3.44
N GLU A 152 -6.60 -6.68 -3.53
CA GLU A 152 -5.62 -5.74 -3.00
C GLU A 152 -5.65 -4.42 -3.78
N LYS A 153 -5.26 -3.33 -3.15
CA LYS A 153 -5.32 -1.99 -3.78
C LYS A 153 -3.95 -1.37 -3.84
N LEU A 154 -3.57 -0.89 -5.04
CA LEU A 154 -2.35 -0.12 -5.20
C LEU A 154 -2.70 1.31 -5.62
N ILE A 155 -1.97 2.28 -5.12
CA ILE A 155 -1.99 3.64 -5.63
C ILE A 155 -0.60 4.05 -6.04
N PHE A 156 -0.46 4.49 -7.27
CA PHE A 156 0.77 5.06 -7.80
C PHE A 156 0.64 6.57 -7.97
N LEU A 157 1.77 7.27 -7.82
CA LEU A 157 1.89 8.66 -8.21
C LEU A 157 3.04 8.80 -9.20
N ASP A 158 2.73 9.17 -10.43
CA ASP A 158 3.72 9.59 -11.41
C ASP A 158 4.03 11.07 -11.26
N SER A 159 5.30 11.40 -11.00
CA SER A 159 5.70 12.77 -10.72
C SER A 159 5.72 13.67 -11.96
N LYS A 160 5.92 13.09 -13.16
CA LYS A 160 5.94 13.87 -14.42
C LYS A 160 4.54 14.33 -14.82
N SER A 161 3.59 13.39 -14.86
CA SER A 161 2.19 13.71 -15.19
C SER A 161 1.43 14.29 -14.01
N LYS A 162 1.92 14.13 -12.77
CA LYS A 162 1.27 14.48 -11.49
C LYS A 162 -0.05 13.72 -11.27
N GLN A 163 -0.20 12.59 -11.94
CA GLN A 163 -1.41 11.77 -11.87
C GLN A 163 -1.26 10.70 -10.79
N PHE A 164 -2.34 10.47 -10.06
CA PHE A 164 -2.54 9.29 -9.26
C PHE A 164 -3.26 8.24 -10.10
N ILE A 165 -2.76 7.02 -10.07
CA ILE A 165 -3.33 5.84 -10.71
C ILE A 165 -3.68 4.86 -9.61
N ILE A 166 -4.94 4.44 -9.55
CA ILE A 166 -5.43 3.49 -8.55
C ILE A 166 -5.74 2.18 -9.26
N ILE A 167 -5.17 1.09 -8.79
CA ILE A 167 -5.49 -0.27 -9.20
C ILE A 167 -6.52 -0.81 -8.22
N ASN A 168 -7.57 -1.44 -8.74
CA ASN A 168 -8.77 -1.85 -7.99
C ASN A 168 -9.47 -0.65 -7.32
N GLU A 169 -9.63 0.45 -8.07
CA GLU A 169 -10.24 1.68 -7.58
C GLU A 169 -11.67 1.46 -7.04
N LEU A 170 -12.45 0.60 -7.70
CA LEU A 170 -13.83 0.28 -7.34
C LEU A 170 -13.97 -0.50 -6.03
N GLU A 171 -12.89 -1.13 -5.57
CA GLU A 171 -12.82 -1.80 -4.27
C GLU A 171 -12.63 -0.83 -3.09
N GLY A 172 -12.50 0.45 -3.37
CA GLY A 172 -12.48 1.53 -2.40
C GLY A 172 -13.79 2.33 -2.39
N ASN A 173 -13.81 3.39 -1.59
CA ASN A 173 -15.00 4.22 -1.38
C ASN A 173 -14.68 5.70 -1.59
N TYR A 174 -15.58 6.42 -2.26
CA TYR A 174 -15.49 7.86 -2.39
C TYR A 174 -16.34 8.56 -1.32
N GLN A 175 -15.74 9.59 -0.69
CA GLN A 175 -16.46 10.57 0.13
C GLN A 175 -16.27 11.95 -0.51
N GLY A 176 -17.27 12.38 -1.26
CA GLY A 176 -17.14 13.52 -2.16
C GLY A 176 -16.06 13.24 -3.21
N ALA A 177 -15.05 14.10 -3.29
CA ALA A 177 -13.93 13.93 -4.22
C ALA A 177 -12.77 13.08 -3.67
N ASN A 178 -12.81 12.70 -2.38
CA ASN A 178 -11.72 11.99 -1.71
C ASN A 178 -11.96 10.48 -1.74
N TRP A 179 -10.92 9.71 -2.06
CA TRP A 179 -10.99 8.26 -2.14
C TRP A 179 -10.34 7.61 -0.91
N TYR A 180 -10.97 6.54 -0.41
CA TYR A 180 -10.54 5.74 0.73
C TYR A 180 -10.45 4.27 0.32
N SER A 181 -9.36 3.61 0.62
CA SER A 181 -9.15 2.21 0.24
C SER A 181 -10.00 1.19 1.00
N ASN A 182 -10.63 1.59 2.12
CA ASN A 182 -11.58 0.81 2.92
C ASN A 182 -12.37 1.73 3.85
N GLU A 183 -13.21 1.17 4.72
CA GLU A 183 -14.09 1.91 5.65
C GLU A 183 -13.55 2.05 7.07
N TYR A 184 -12.29 1.64 7.35
CA TYR A 184 -11.73 1.66 8.71
C TYR A 184 -11.43 3.06 9.28
N TRP A 185 -11.75 4.09 8.53
CA TRP A 185 -11.74 5.49 8.97
C TRP A 185 -13.06 5.94 9.61
N GLN A 186 -14.15 5.17 9.43
CA GLN A 186 -15.45 5.47 10.04
C GLN A 186 -15.50 4.99 11.48
N ASP A 187 -16.03 5.82 12.36
CA ASP A 187 -16.49 5.33 13.66
C ASP A 187 -17.71 4.44 13.40
N THR A 188 -17.59 3.15 13.70
CA THR A 188 -18.78 2.29 13.71
C THR A 188 -19.77 2.89 14.71
N PRO A 189 -20.99 3.25 14.31
CA PRO A 189 -21.99 3.69 15.26
C PRO A 189 -22.13 2.59 16.31
N LYS A 190 -22.04 2.94 17.58
CA LYS A 190 -22.47 2.06 18.65
C LYS A 190 -23.97 1.89 18.45
N ILE A 191 -24.39 0.81 17.81
CA ILE A 191 -25.79 0.44 17.76
C ILE A 191 -26.12 0.00 19.19
N SER A 192 -26.64 0.95 19.99
CA SER A 192 -27.32 0.61 21.23
C SER A 192 -28.61 -0.06 20.82
N TYR A 193 -28.61 -1.39 20.82
CA TYR A 193 -29.89 -2.11 20.83
C TYR A 193 -30.55 -1.76 22.16
N LEU A 194 -31.54 -0.89 22.13
CA LEU A 194 -32.51 -0.80 23.21
C LEU A 194 -33.16 -2.17 23.26
N SER A 195 -32.86 -2.89 24.32
CA SER A 195 -33.51 -4.15 24.64
C SER A 195 -34.92 -3.83 25.15
N ASP A 196 -35.87 -3.79 24.25
CA ASP A 196 -37.25 -4.09 24.63
C ASP A 196 -37.39 -5.61 24.53
N ASN A 197 -37.45 -6.21 25.72
CA ASN A 197 -37.97 -7.55 26.08
C ASN A 197 -38.11 -8.54 24.89
N ASP A 198 -37.30 -9.52 24.93
CA ASP A 198 -37.53 -10.94 24.79
C ASP A 198 -36.41 -11.68 24.05
N ASN A 199 -35.74 -12.52 24.83
CA ASN A 199 -35.07 -13.77 24.47
C ASN A 199 -34.18 -13.83 23.21
N GLN A 200 -32.91 -13.97 23.55
CA GLN A 200 -31.87 -14.63 22.72
C GLN A 200 -31.46 -13.96 21.42
N LEU A 201 -30.43 -13.17 21.57
CA LEU A 201 -29.22 -13.25 20.74
C LEU A 201 -28.17 -12.31 21.32
N ASN A 202 -27.37 -12.84 22.23
CA ASN A 202 -26.14 -12.20 22.70
C ASN A 202 -25.13 -12.15 21.56
N PHE A 203 -25.14 -11.08 20.79
CA PHE A 203 -24.03 -10.72 19.97
C PHE A 203 -23.48 -9.36 20.47
N TYR A 204 -22.20 -9.39 20.85
CA TYR A 204 -21.36 -8.29 21.36
C TYR A 204 -21.52 -7.94 22.83
N GLY A 205 -20.89 -8.76 23.67
CA GLY A 205 -20.55 -8.42 25.04
C GLY A 205 -19.67 -7.18 25.11
N ASN A 206 -20.02 -6.30 26.06
CA ASN A 206 -19.15 -5.25 26.55
C ASN A 206 -17.81 -5.86 27.00
N ASN A 207 -16.75 -5.55 26.29
CA ASN A 207 -15.41 -5.70 26.83
C ASN A 207 -14.63 -4.41 26.56
N ASP A 208 -14.55 -3.60 27.63
CA ASP A 208 -13.65 -2.44 27.73
C ASP A 208 -12.16 -2.84 27.82
N ASN A 209 -11.78 -3.99 27.26
CA ASN A 209 -10.40 -4.42 27.11
C ASN A 209 -9.98 -4.39 25.64
N LEU A 210 -9.42 -3.27 25.24
CA LEU A 210 -8.83 -3.01 23.92
C LEU A 210 -7.58 -3.85 23.60
N ASN A 211 -7.32 -4.95 24.31
CA ASN A 211 -6.17 -5.83 24.15
C ASN A 211 -6.52 -7.25 23.68
N GLY A 212 -7.49 -7.40 22.83
CA GLY A 212 -7.83 -8.76 22.38
C GLY A 212 -8.83 -8.75 21.24
N TRP A 213 -8.35 -8.58 20.00
CA TRP A 213 -9.05 -9.17 18.88
C TRP A 213 -8.86 -10.68 18.99
N ASN A 214 -9.74 -11.35 19.76
CA ASN A 214 -9.99 -12.74 19.49
C ASN A 214 -10.61 -12.78 18.09
N TYR A 215 -9.78 -13.09 17.09
CA TYR A 215 -10.27 -13.75 15.90
C TYR A 215 -11.18 -14.87 16.39
N LEU A 216 -12.46 -14.79 16.08
CA LEU A 216 -13.31 -15.96 16.12
C LEU A 216 -12.55 -17.02 15.36
N ASP A 217 -12.20 -18.05 16.08
CA ASP A 217 -11.61 -19.29 15.63
C ASP A 217 -12.62 -19.98 14.70
N ASN A 218 -12.83 -19.41 13.55
CA ASN A 218 -13.27 -20.16 12.40
C ASN A 218 -12.01 -20.93 12.02
N ASN A 219 -11.99 -22.22 12.29
CA ASN A 219 -11.04 -23.22 11.86
C ASN A 219 -10.76 -23.11 10.34
N TYR A 220 -10.18 -22.01 9.91
CA TYR A 220 -9.48 -21.89 8.66
C TYR A 220 -8.07 -22.36 8.94
N ASP A 221 -7.91 -23.66 8.75
CA ASP A 221 -6.64 -24.38 8.81
C ASP A 221 -5.72 -23.83 7.69
N TYR A 222 -5.00 -22.74 7.99
CA TYR A 222 -4.03 -22.11 7.10
C TYR A 222 -2.89 -23.06 6.69
N ASP A 223 -2.73 -24.19 7.42
CA ASP A 223 -1.70 -25.17 7.14
C ASP A 223 -2.09 -26.19 6.04
N LYS A 224 -3.35 -26.20 5.58
CA LYS A 224 -3.81 -27.17 4.58
C LYS A 224 -3.90 -26.64 3.16
N GLU A 225 -3.88 -25.34 2.93
CA GLU A 225 -3.66 -24.86 1.58
C GLU A 225 -2.16 -24.95 1.28
N LYS A 226 -1.77 -25.97 0.52
CA LYS A 226 -0.47 -25.98 -0.16
C LYS A 226 -0.27 -24.62 -0.79
N PRO A 227 0.87 -23.93 -0.57
CA PRO A 227 1.11 -22.65 -1.21
C PRO A 227 0.81 -22.84 -2.69
N ARG A 228 -0.14 -22.08 -3.23
CA ARG A 228 -0.40 -22.09 -4.68
C ARG A 228 0.94 -21.83 -5.31
N LYS A 229 1.41 -22.79 -6.10
CA LYS A 229 2.65 -22.66 -6.83
C LYS A 229 2.47 -21.42 -7.69
N TYR A 230 3.10 -20.29 -7.30
CA TYR A 230 3.14 -19.11 -8.14
C TYR A 230 3.85 -19.52 -9.41
N ILE A 231 3.10 -19.61 -10.48
CA ILE A 231 3.65 -19.69 -11.83
C ILE A 231 3.54 -18.26 -12.32
N PRO A 232 4.66 -17.52 -12.47
CA PRO A 232 4.62 -16.21 -13.09
C PRO A 232 3.92 -16.36 -14.43
N ASN A 233 2.91 -15.54 -14.69
CA ASN A 233 2.31 -15.51 -16.01
C ASN A 233 3.35 -14.87 -16.95
N THR A 234 4.16 -15.71 -17.59
CA THR A 234 5.25 -15.29 -18.48
C THR A 234 4.73 -14.48 -19.67
N HIS A 235 3.46 -14.68 -20.05
CA HIS A 235 2.82 -13.91 -21.11
C HIS A 235 2.75 -12.40 -20.82
N VAL A 236 2.60 -11.99 -19.54
CA VAL A 236 2.56 -10.57 -19.17
C VAL A 236 3.89 -9.89 -19.50
N LEU A 237 5.01 -10.56 -19.23
CA LEU A 237 6.34 -10.03 -19.52
C LEU A 237 6.61 -9.96 -21.02
N ASP A 238 6.20 -10.97 -21.78
CA ASP A 238 6.41 -11.05 -23.23
C ASP A 238 5.59 -10.01 -24.01
N GLU A 239 4.39 -9.64 -23.51
CA GLU A 239 3.49 -8.72 -24.20
C GLU A 239 3.86 -7.24 -23.96
N PHE A 240 4.41 -6.91 -22.78
CA PHE A 240 4.72 -5.54 -22.38
C PHE A 240 6.21 -5.16 -22.51
N CYS A 241 7.09 -6.11 -22.64
CA CYS A 241 8.51 -5.92 -22.83
C CYS A 241 8.93 -6.35 -24.23
N SER A 242 8.92 -5.42 -25.17
CA SER A 242 9.26 -5.66 -26.58
C SER A 242 10.75 -5.81 -26.86
N ASP A 243 11.62 -5.79 -25.86
CA ASP A 243 13.06 -5.90 -26.05
C ASP A 243 13.54 -7.35 -25.91
N ASP A 244 14.33 -7.78 -26.90
CA ASP A 244 14.90 -9.13 -27.01
C ASP A 244 15.72 -9.58 -25.79
N MET A 245 16.11 -8.68 -24.89
CA MET A 245 16.87 -9.01 -23.68
C MET A 245 16.10 -9.84 -22.66
N ILE A 246 14.76 -9.67 -22.55
CA ILE A 246 13.96 -10.43 -21.57
C ILE A 246 13.65 -11.83 -22.09
N LYS A 247 13.56 -12.02 -23.40
CA LYS A 247 13.29 -13.33 -24.01
C LYS A 247 14.38 -14.34 -23.80
N ASN A 248 15.61 -13.91 -23.51
CA ASN A 248 16.77 -14.77 -23.36
C ASN A 248 17.27 -14.93 -21.93
N THR A 249 16.66 -14.25 -20.95
CA THR A 249 17.05 -14.39 -19.53
C THR A 249 16.10 -15.35 -18.84
N PRO A 250 16.56 -16.52 -18.34
CA PRO A 250 15.73 -17.42 -17.56
C PRO A 250 15.12 -16.68 -16.36
N ILE A 251 13.86 -16.93 -16.09
CA ILE A 251 13.13 -16.28 -14.96
C ILE A 251 13.88 -16.48 -13.64
N GLU A 252 14.56 -17.62 -13.46
CA GLU A 252 15.40 -17.90 -12.30
C GLU A 252 16.59 -16.93 -12.18
N GLU A 253 17.14 -16.43 -13.27
CA GLU A 253 18.21 -15.42 -13.25
C GLU A 253 17.70 -14.01 -12.93
N LEU A 254 16.47 -13.68 -13.33
CA LEU A 254 15.84 -12.42 -12.91
C LEU A 254 15.57 -12.36 -11.39
N TYR A 255 15.39 -13.52 -10.75
CA TYR A 255 15.26 -13.63 -9.30
C TYR A 255 16.62 -13.62 -8.59
N ASN A 256 17.67 -14.18 -9.19
CA ASN A 256 19.02 -14.20 -8.62
C ASN A 256 19.67 -12.81 -8.63
N PHE A 257 19.29 -11.90 -9.54
CA PHE A 257 19.76 -10.51 -9.54
C PHE A 257 19.36 -9.74 -8.26
N ALA A 258 18.31 -10.18 -7.55
CA ALA A 258 17.91 -9.57 -6.28
C ALA A 258 18.79 -10.01 -5.11
N ASP A 259 19.45 -11.16 -5.20
CA ASP A 259 20.31 -11.72 -4.14
C ASP A 259 21.71 -11.10 -4.13
N ASP A 260 22.19 -10.57 -5.26
CA ASP A 260 23.50 -9.93 -5.40
C ASP A 260 23.52 -8.44 -5.04
N CYS A 261 22.36 -7.85 -4.76
CA CYS A 261 22.26 -6.44 -4.35
C CYS A 261 22.44 -6.30 -2.83
N TYR A 262 23.66 -6.05 -2.38
CA TYR A 262 23.93 -5.56 -1.03
C TYR A 262 23.46 -4.10 -0.92
N TYR A 263 22.61 -3.82 0.05
CA TYR A 263 22.18 -2.45 0.35
C TYR A 263 23.05 -1.88 1.45
N SER A 264 23.54 -0.64 1.27
CA SER A 264 24.11 0.15 2.34
C SER A 264 23.04 0.42 3.43
N GLU A 265 23.48 0.80 4.64
CA GLU A 265 22.55 1.17 5.72
C GLU A 265 21.54 2.26 5.31
N ASP A 266 21.87 3.08 4.30
CA ASP A 266 21.03 4.13 3.74
C ASP A 266 20.11 3.66 2.59
N MET A 267 20.02 2.34 2.30
CA MET A 267 19.20 1.77 1.22
C MET A 267 19.61 2.16 -0.20
N THR A 268 20.83 2.54 -0.44
CA THR A 268 21.39 2.68 -1.79
C THR A 268 21.94 1.33 -2.25
N PRO A 269 21.59 0.85 -3.46
CA PRO A 269 22.19 -0.36 -4.00
C PRO A 269 23.68 -0.14 -4.22
N ILE A 270 24.52 -1.04 -3.69
CA ILE A 270 25.95 -1.07 -3.99
C ILE A 270 26.10 -2.09 -5.13
N TYR A 271 26.37 -1.59 -6.33
CA TYR A 271 26.77 -2.45 -7.43
C TYR A 271 28.25 -2.73 -7.27
N ASN A 272 28.63 -4.00 -7.07
CA ASN A 272 29.99 -4.41 -7.24
C ASN A 272 30.28 -4.42 -8.75
N LEU A 273 31.19 -3.55 -9.20
CA LEU A 273 31.78 -3.53 -10.53
C LEU A 273 32.74 -4.70 -10.72
#